data_9fbbbd609c8b185173153b5c73bbc401
#
_entry.id   9fbbbd609c8b185173153b5c73bbc401
#
_cell.length_a   1.000
_cell.length_b   1.000
_cell.length_c   1.000
_cell.angle_alpha   90.00
_cell.angle_beta   90.00
_cell.angle_gamma   90.00
#
_symmetry.space_group_name_H-M   'P 1'
#
loop_
_entity.id
_entity.type
_entity.pdbx_description
1 polymer ?
#
loop_
_entity_poly.entity_id
_entity_poly.type
_entity_poly.pdbx_seq_one_letter_code
_entity_poly.pdbx_strand_id
1 'polypeptide(L)'
;MFRRKIKIGITGGIGSGKSYVCRLLETRGIPVFSCDDTARREMTANESLRSELRRLVSPHVYCSDGSLNKPVVRGFLQSSPDNAARLDEVVHPYVRKRWQEWAAAQDSEIVAMECALLFEAQFDNEVDSIVLVSAACDVRVSRVMKRDGVDAETVKRWMEMQMPEEEKRKRADFIILNDGTQNLERQIDNVLNEILHR
;
A
#
# COMPACT_ATOMS: atom_id res chain seq x y z
N MET A 1 19.39 23.20 -12.92
CA MET A 1 19.81 21.80 -12.68
C MET A 1 18.62 21.10 -12.04
N PHE A 2 17.94 20.23 -12.77
CA PHE A 2 16.79 19.50 -12.18
C PHE A 2 17.34 18.54 -11.12
N ARG A 3 17.08 18.79 -9.84
CA ARG A 3 17.35 17.79 -8.80
C ARG A 3 16.54 16.54 -9.10
N ARG A 4 17.17 15.37 -9.01
CA ARG A 4 16.49 14.09 -9.14
C ARG A 4 15.44 14.02 -8.03
N LYS A 5 14.19 13.77 -8.41
CA LYS A 5 13.09 13.57 -7.47
C LYS A 5 13.32 12.32 -6.63
N ILE A 6 13.21 12.45 -5.32
CA ILE A 6 13.35 11.35 -4.37
C ILE A 6 12.00 10.68 -4.19
N LYS A 7 11.95 9.37 -4.38
CA LYS A 7 10.76 8.53 -4.23
C LYS A 7 10.87 7.70 -2.97
N ILE A 8 9.94 7.84 -2.03
CA ILE A 8 9.93 7.06 -0.79
C ILE A 8 8.74 6.09 -0.77
N GLY A 9 8.99 4.83 -0.39
CA GLY A 9 7.96 3.83 -0.16
C GLY A 9 7.55 3.81 1.31
N ILE A 10 6.26 4.00 1.61
CA ILE A 10 5.70 3.88 2.95
C ILE A 10 4.96 2.55 3.03
N THR A 11 5.50 1.61 3.79
CA THR A 11 4.91 0.29 3.98
C THR A 11 4.67 -0.02 5.46
N GLY A 12 4.05 -1.13 5.74
CA GLY A 12 3.76 -1.62 7.09
C GLY A 12 2.52 -2.51 7.10
N GLY A 13 2.43 -3.39 8.07
CA GLY A 13 1.31 -4.32 8.17
C GLY A 13 -0.03 -3.64 8.46
N ILE A 14 -1.11 -4.40 8.30
CA ILE A 14 -2.46 -3.95 8.66
C ILE A 14 -2.48 -3.44 10.11
N GLY A 15 -3.13 -2.30 10.35
CA GLY A 15 -3.23 -1.68 11.68
C GLY A 15 -1.99 -0.92 12.15
N SER A 16 -0.87 -0.88 11.40
CA SER A 16 0.34 -0.13 11.78
C SER A 16 0.16 1.39 11.77
N GLY A 17 -0.82 1.91 11.02
CA GLY A 17 -1.11 3.34 10.93
C GLY A 17 -0.38 4.07 9.80
N LYS A 18 -0.04 3.39 8.71
CA LYS A 18 0.54 3.98 7.49
C LYS A 18 -0.20 5.24 7.03
N SER A 19 -1.52 5.15 6.89
CA SER A 19 -2.33 6.28 6.41
C SER A 19 -2.30 7.49 7.35
N TYR A 20 -1.99 7.31 8.63
CA TYR A 20 -1.75 8.43 9.54
C TYR A 20 -0.39 9.09 9.29
N VAL A 21 0.67 8.28 9.11
CA VAL A 21 2.00 8.78 8.71
C VAL A 21 1.91 9.49 7.36
N CYS A 22 1.19 8.94 6.39
CA CYS A 22 0.99 9.57 5.07
C CYS A 22 0.33 10.95 5.18
N ARG A 23 -0.72 11.11 6.00
CA ARG A 23 -1.32 12.43 6.26
C ARG A 23 -0.31 13.43 6.86
N LEU A 24 0.57 12.97 7.76
CA LEU A 24 1.62 13.82 8.31
C LEU A 24 2.68 14.21 7.27
N LEU A 25 2.96 13.36 6.29
CA LEU A 25 3.81 13.71 5.14
C LEU A 25 3.13 14.76 4.26
N GLU A 26 1.84 14.61 3.98
CA GLU A 26 1.07 15.59 3.20
C GLU A 26 1.04 16.97 3.86
N THR A 27 0.94 17.07 5.20
CA THR A 27 1.03 18.35 5.91
C THR A 27 2.41 19.02 5.80
N ARG A 28 3.44 18.25 5.41
CA ARG A 28 4.81 18.72 5.13
C ARG A 28 5.03 19.03 3.65
N GLY A 29 3.98 19.02 2.84
CA GLY A 29 4.06 19.28 1.40
C GLY A 29 4.61 18.10 0.59
N ILE A 30 4.66 16.89 1.15
CA ILE A 30 5.08 15.68 0.44
C ILE A 30 3.83 14.99 -0.11
N PRO A 31 3.62 14.99 -1.43
CA PRO A 31 2.46 14.30 -2.02
C PRO A 31 2.57 12.79 -1.84
N VAL A 32 1.42 12.16 -1.57
CA VAL A 32 1.32 10.72 -1.33
C VAL A 32 0.45 10.05 -2.40
N PHE A 33 0.99 9.01 -3.01
CA PHE A 33 0.28 8.13 -3.92
C PHE A 33 -0.17 6.88 -3.19
N SER A 34 -1.47 6.57 -3.19
CA SER A 34 -2.01 5.34 -2.62
C SER A 34 -2.14 4.25 -3.69
N CYS A 35 -1.38 3.16 -3.53
CA CYS A 35 -1.47 1.99 -4.41
C CYS A 35 -2.86 1.34 -4.33
N ASP A 36 -3.41 1.18 -3.13
CA ASP A 36 -4.70 0.52 -2.91
C ASP A 36 -5.85 1.30 -3.57
N ASP A 37 -5.88 2.63 -3.41
CA ASP A 37 -6.93 3.46 -4.01
C ASP A 37 -6.77 3.54 -5.53
N THR A 38 -5.53 3.54 -6.02
CA THR A 38 -5.26 3.51 -7.45
C THR A 38 -5.67 2.18 -8.06
N ALA A 39 -5.34 1.04 -7.43
CA ALA A 39 -5.81 -0.26 -7.87
C ALA A 39 -7.34 -0.32 -7.98
N ARG A 40 -8.07 0.16 -6.96
CA ARG A 40 -9.54 0.22 -6.99
C ARG A 40 -10.06 1.07 -8.14
N ARG A 41 -9.46 2.24 -8.39
CA ARG A 41 -9.86 3.13 -9.50
C ARG A 41 -9.57 2.49 -10.85
N GLU A 42 -8.38 1.94 -11.04
CA GLU A 42 -8.01 1.28 -12.31
C GLU A 42 -8.93 0.08 -12.59
N MET A 43 -9.20 -0.77 -11.60
CA MET A 43 -10.12 -1.90 -11.74
C MET A 43 -11.54 -1.49 -12.11
N THR A 44 -11.99 -0.28 -11.77
CA THR A 44 -13.35 0.18 -12.07
C THR A 44 -13.44 1.07 -13.30
N ALA A 45 -12.41 1.85 -13.63
CA ALA A 45 -12.46 2.87 -14.65
C ALA A 45 -11.65 2.54 -15.93
N ASN A 46 -10.63 1.66 -15.83
CA ASN A 46 -9.77 1.33 -16.96
C ASN A 46 -10.34 0.17 -17.78
N GLU A 47 -10.83 0.43 -19.01
CA GLU A 47 -11.53 -0.59 -19.79
C GLU A 47 -10.62 -1.76 -20.24
N SER A 48 -9.32 -1.51 -20.45
CA SER A 48 -8.36 -2.60 -20.75
C SER A 48 -8.24 -3.54 -19.56
N LEU A 49 -8.03 -3.01 -18.36
CA LEU A 49 -7.96 -3.80 -17.14
C LEU A 49 -9.31 -4.51 -16.84
N ARG A 50 -10.43 -3.84 -17.07
CA ARG A 50 -11.76 -4.43 -16.93
C ARG A 50 -11.95 -5.65 -17.85
N SER A 51 -11.47 -5.55 -19.09
CA SER A 51 -11.51 -6.67 -20.03
C SER A 51 -10.64 -7.84 -19.58
N GLU A 52 -9.46 -7.59 -19.05
CA GLU A 52 -8.58 -8.62 -18.48
C GLU A 52 -9.20 -9.29 -17.25
N LEU A 53 -9.80 -8.51 -16.35
CA LEU A 53 -10.49 -9.03 -15.17
C LEU A 53 -11.72 -9.89 -15.53
N ARG A 54 -12.46 -9.53 -16.58
CA ARG A 54 -13.56 -10.39 -17.10
C ARG A 54 -13.05 -11.74 -17.59
N ARG A 55 -11.87 -11.78 -18.21
CA ARG A 55 -11.25 -13.04 -18.68
C ARG A 55 -10.66 -13.87 -17.54
N LEU A 56 -10.00 -13.20 -16.59
CA LEU A 56 -9.31 -13.87 -15.50
C LEU A 56 -10.28 -14.40 -14.44
N VAL A 57 -11.22 -13.56 -14.01
CA VAL A 57 -12.10 -13.84 -12.86
C VAL A 57 -13.43 -14.44 -13.31
N SER A 58 -14.21 -13.69 -14.05
CA SER A 58 -15.52 -14.09 -14.58
C SER A 58 -16.10 -12.98 -15.49
N PRO A 59 -16.90 -13.30 -16.51
CA PRO A 59 -17.71 -12.31 -17.23
C PRO A 59 -18.60 -11.46 -16.31
N HIS A 60 -18.95 -11.97 -15.13
CA HIS A 60 -19.82 -11.35 -14.12
C HIS A 60 -19.04 -10.63 -13.00
N VAL A 61 -17.74 -10.35 -13.20
CA VAL A 61 -16.89 -9.66 -12.21
C VAL A 61 -17.33 -8.23 -11.91
N TYR A 62 -18.20 -7.65 -12.75
CA TYR A 62 -18.81 -6.33 -12.55
C TYR A 62 -20.31 -6.43 -12.40
N CYS A 63 -20.88 -5.57 -11.56
CA CYS A 63 -22.30 -5.32 -11.44
C CYS A 63 -22.81 -4.47 -12.62
N SER A 64 -24.14 -4.33 -12.77
CA SER A 64 -24.76 -3.51 -13.82
C SER A 64 -24.43 -2.01 -13.72
N ASP A 65 -24.10 -1.52 -12.52
CA ASP A 65 -23.65 -0.15 -12.28
C ASP A 65 -22.14 0.06 -12.55
N GLY A 66 -21.44 -0.97 -13.02
CA GLY A 66 -19.99 -0.94 -13.30
C GLY A 66 -19.09 -1.14 -12.09
N SER A 67 -19.62 -1.26 -10.89
CA SER A 67 -18.83 -1.60 -9.69
C SER A 67 -18.36 -3.06 -9.69
N LEU A 68 -17.28 -3.35 -8.95
CA LEU A 68 -16.80 -4.72 -8.77
C LEU A 68 -17.83 -5.58 -8.01
N ASN A 69 -18.14 -6.74 -8.55
CA ASN A 69 -18.98 -7.75 -7.90
C ASN A 69 -18.15 -8.47 -6.82
N LYS A 70 -18.14 -7.90 -5.61
CA LYS A 70 -17.34 -8.40 -4.47
C LYS A 70 -17.52 -9.90 -4.19
N PRO A 71 -18.74 -10.48 -4.20
CA PRO A 71 -18.96 -11.92 -4.07
C PRO A 71 -18.22 -12.75 -5.12
N VAL A 72 -18.26 -12.33 -6.39
CA VAL A 72 -17.58 -13.03 -7.50
C VAL A 72 -16.06 -12.97 -7.33
N VAL A 73 -15.50 -11.79 -7.03
CA VAL A 73 -14.07 -11.65 -6.77
C VAL A 73 -13.64 -12.48 -5.57
N ARG A 74 -14.41 -12.48 -4.48
CA ARG A 74 -14.14 -13.33 -3.30
C ARG A 74 -14.15 -14.80 -3.65
N GLY A 75 -15.15 -15.26 -4.39
CA GLY A 75 -15.25 -16.65 -4.83
C GLY A 75 -14.04 -17.07 -5.68
N PHE A 76 -13.58 -16.21 -6.58
CA PHE A 76 -12.37 -16.44 -7.36
C PHE A 76 -11.13 -16.55 -6.45
N LEU A 77 -10.92 -15.62 -5.54
CA LEU A 77 -9.77 -15.63 -4.62
C LEU A 77 -9.75 -16.88 -3.71
N GLN A 78 -10.93 -17.38 -3.33
CA GLN A 78 -11.07 -18.56 -2.47
C GLN A 78 -10.95 -19.88 -3.24
N SER A 79 -11.11 -19.89 -4.55
CA SER A 79 -11.12 -21.12 -5.36
C SER A 79 -9.73 -21.70 -5.61
N SER A 80 -8.65 -20.92 -5.45
CA SER A 80 -7.26 -21.40 -5.50
C SER A 80 -6.32 -20.46 -4.74
N PRO A 81 -5.29 -20.98 -4.04
CA PRO A 81 -4.26 -20.16 -3.39
C PRO A 81 -3.51 -19.24 -4.36
N ASP A 82 -3.37 -19.64 -5.62
CA ASP A 82 -2.62 -18.87 -6.63
C ASP A 82 -3.42 -17.71 -7.21
N ASN A 83 -4.72 -17.66 -6.98
CA ASN A 83 -5.58 -16.66 -7.63
C ASN A 83 -5.33 -15.22 -7.14
N ALA A 84 -4.82 -15.05 -5.93
CA ALA A 84 -4.38 -13.74 -5.47
C ALA A 84 -3.19 -13.23 -6.30
N ALA A 85 -2.17 -14.06 -6.48
CA ALA A 85 -1.00 -13.71 -7.29
C ALA A 85 -1.38 -13.44 -8.76
N ARG A 86 -2.27 -14.24 -9.34
CA ARG A 86 -2.79 -14.03 -10.71
C ARG A 86 -3.56 -12.72 -10.86
N LEU A 87 -4.32 -12.32 -9.84
CA LEU A 87 -5.02 -11.04 -9.84
C LEU A 87 -4.00 -9.89 -9.77
N ASP A 88 -3.00 -10.02 -8.91
CA ASP A 88 -1.93 -9.05 -8.72
C ASP A 88 -1.10 -8.86 -10.00
N GLU A 89 -0.76 -9.96 -10.71
CA GLU A 89 -0.06 -9.91 -12.01
C GLU A 89 -0.81 -9.08 -13.06
N VAL A 90 -2.14 -9.10 -13.03
CA VAL A 90 -2.96 -8.31 -13.95
C VAL A 90 -3.12 -6.87 -13.49
N VAL A 91 -3.23 -6.59 -12.19
CA VAL A 91 -3.52 -5.25 -11.65
C VAL A 91 -2.25 -4.41 -11.47
N HIS A 92 -1.16 -4.99 -10.96
CA HIS A 92 0.04 -4.24 -10.59
C HIS A 92 0.69 -3.46 -11.75
N PRO A 93 0.74 -3.95 -13.00
CA PRO A 93 1.29 -3.16 -14.11
C PRO A 93 0.56 -1.83 -14.32
N TYR A 94 -0.76 -1.79 -14.12
CA TYR A 94 -1.56 -0.55 -14.22
C TYR A 94 -1.25 0.41 -13.09
N VAL A 95 -1.15 -0.10 -11.85
CA VAL A 95 -0.78 0.73 -10.68
C VAL A 95 0.62 1.29 -10.83
N ARG A 96 1.58 0.48 -11.30
CA ARG A 96 2.97 0.88 -11.56
C ARG A 96 3.06 2.00 -12.60
N LYS A 97 2.34 1.86 -13.70
CA LYS A 97 2.26 2.89 -14.72
C LYS A 97 1.69 4.20 -14.15
N ARG A 98 0.61 4.13 -13.38
CA ARG A 98 0.01 5.32 -12.73
C ARG A 98 0.95 5.96 -11.73
N TRP A 99 1.68 5.18 -10.95
CA TRP A 99 2.71 5.71 -10.07
C TRP A 99 3.77 6.50 -10.81
N GLN A 100 4.30 5.94 -11.89
CA GLN A 100 5.37 6.59 -12.68
C GLN A 100 4.87 7.90 -13.30
N GLU A 101 3.67 7.89 -13.91
CA GLU A 101 3.04 9.08 -14.48
C GLU A 101 2.77 10.14 -13.39
N TRP A 102 2.18 9.74 -12.28
CA TRP A 102 1.84 10.63 -11.18
C TRP A 102 3.09 11.23 -10.52
N ALA A 103 4.10 10.40 -10.22
CA ALA A 103 5.34 10.86 -9.61
C ALA A 103 6.09 11.85 -10.51
N ALA A 104 6.09 11.62 -11.83
CA ALA A 104 6.70 12.54 -12.78
C ALA A 104 6.00 13.91 -12.81
N ALA A 105 4.67 13.94 -12.63
CA ALA A 105 3.86 15.16 -12.68
C ALA A 105 3.91 16.03 -11.41
N GLN A 106 4.49 15.52 -10.30
CA GLN A 106 4.59 16.32 -9.08
C GLN A 106 5.75 17.32 -9.17
N ASP A 107 5.59 18.51 -8.57
CA ASP A 107 6.65 19.51 -8.46
C ASP A 107 7.52 19.36 -7.20
N SER A 108 7.08 18.53 -6.25
CA SER A 108 7.78 18.27 -4.99
C SER A 108 9.12 17.55 -5.20
N GLU A 109 10.14 17.91 -4.41
CA GLU A 109 11.45 17.24 -4.39
C GLU A 109 11.34 15.79 -3.90
N ILE A 110 10.41 15.53 -2.95
CA ILE A 110 10.11 14.21 -2.42
C ILE A 110 8.66 13.83 -2.78
N VAL A 111 8.44 12.60 -3.18
CA VAL A 111 7.11 12.01 -3.35
C VAL A 111 7.05 10.68 -2.61
N ALA A 112 5.90 10.36 -2.04
CA ALA A 112 5.70 9.12 -1.30
C ALA A 112 4.72 8.17 -2.01
N MET A 113 5.02 6.86 -1.97
CA MET A 113 4.12 5.78 -2.35
C MET A 113 3.65 5.06 -1.09
N GLU A 114 2.36 5.06 -0.79
CA GLU A 114 1.78 4.19 0.22
C GLU A 114 1.40 2.85 -0.39
N CYS A 115 2.01 1.76 0.11
CA CYS A 115 1.70 0.40 -0.32
C CYS A 115 1.85 -0.60 0.83
N ALA A 116 0.76 -1.28 1.21
CA ALA A 116 0.80 -2.30 2.26
C ALA A 116 1.58 -3.55 1.84
N LEU A 117 1.52 -3.88 0.55
CA LEU A 117 2.16 -5.03 -0.09
C LEU A 117 3.38 -4.61 -0.92
N LEU A 118 4.15 -3.60 -0.46
CA LEU A 118 5.26 -3.01 -1.20
C LEU A 118 6.27 -4.06 -1.69
N PHE A 119 6.65 -4.96 -0.83
CA PHE A 119 7.63 -6.00 -1.12
C PHE A 119 7.02 -7.17 -1.90
N GLU A 120 5.83 -7.59 -1.51
CA GLU A 120 5.09 -8.68 -2.14
C GLU A 120 4.76 -8.34 -3.61
N ALA A 121 4.42 -7.09 -3.87
CA ALA A 121 4.11 -6.56 -5.20
C ALA A 121 5.36 -6.07 -5.99
N GLN A 122 6.56 -6.20 -5.42
CA GLN A 122 7.81 -5.73 -6.02
C GLN A 122 7.79 -4.22 -6.36
N PHE A 123 7.09 -3.42 -5.58
CA PHE A 123 7.12 -1.96 -5.69
C PHE A 123 8.32 -1.33 -4.99
N ASP A 124 9.07 -2.10 -4.21
CA ASP A 124 10.35 -1.70 -3.64
C ASP A 124 11.37 -1.29 -4.72
N ASN A 125 11.28 -1.81 -5.93
CA ASN A 125 12.09 -1.41 -7.08
C ASN A 125 11.69 -0.05 -7.70
N GLU A 126 10.58 0.54 -7.28
CA GLU A 126 10.06 1.81 -7.81
C GLU A 126 10.38 3.02 -6.93
N VAL A 127 11.06 2.80 -5.82
CA VAL A 127 11.37 3.82 -4.80
C VAL A 127 12.86 3.85 -4.46
N ASP A 128 13.35 5.00 -3.99
CA ASP A 128 14.75 5.21 -3.64
C ASP A 128 15.04 4.85 -2.18
N SER A 129 14.03 4.90 -1.31
CA SER A 129 14.13 4.55 0.12
C SER A 129 12.80 4.01 0.63
N ILE A 130 12.86 3.11 1.60
CA ILE A 130 11.70 2.44 2.16
C ILE A 130 11.56 2.76 3.65
N VAL A 131 10.40 3.26 4.04
CA VAL A 131 10.02 3.55 5.42
C VAL A 131 8.97 2.54 5.87
N LEU A 132 9.31 1.72 6.85
CA LEU A 132 8.38 0.81 7.51
C LEU A 132 7.68 1.51 8.68
N VAL A 133 6.37 1.62 8.61
CA VAL A 133 5.54 2.01 9.76
C VAL A 133 5.20 0.77 10.56
N SER A 134 5.68 0.72 11.80
CA SER A 134 5.59 -0.41 12.71
C SER A 134 4.80 -0.06 13.95
N ALA A 135 4.07 -1.03 14.49
CA ALA A 135 3.43 -0.97 15.81
C ALA A 135 3.31 -2.39 16.38
N ALA A 136 3.27 -2.50 17.70
CA ALA A 136 3.12 -3.78 18.39
C ALA A 136 1.87 -4.54 17.91
N CYS A 137 1.95 -5.87 17.90
CA CYS A 137 0.90 -6.72 17.34
C CYS A 137 -0.47 -6.48 18.01
N ASP A 138 -0.51 -6.40 19.33
CA ASP A 138 -1.71 -6.13 20.12
C ASP A 138 -2.35 -4.78 19.80
N VAL A 139 -1.52 -3.74 19.62
CA VAL A 139 -1.95 -2.40 19.20
C VAL A 139 -2.57 -2.45 17.81
N ARG A 140 -1.94 -3.15 16.87
CA ARG A 140 -2.43 -3.32 15.50
C ARG A 140 -3.76 -4.06 15.46
N VAL A 141 -3.87 -5.18 16.20
CA VAL A 141 -5.10 -5.97 16.32
C VAL A 141 -6.23 -5.10 16.88
N SER A 142 -6.00 -4.41 17.99
CA SER A 142 -6.99 -3.54 18.62
C SER A 142 -7.50 -2.44 17.68
N ARG A 143 -6.60 -1.80 16.94
CA ARG A 143 -6.96 -0.75 15.95
C ARG A 143 -7.84 -1.29 14.84
N VAL A 144 -7.52 -2.46 14.29
CA VAL A 144 -8.28 -3.07 13.19
C VAL A 144 -9.65 -3.56 13.67
N MET A 145 -9.71 -4.22 14.83
CA MET A 145 -10.99 -4.61 15.44
C MET A 145 -11.92 -3.42 15.61
N LYS A 146 -11.40 -2.30 16.14
CA LYS A 146 -12.19 -1.08 16.35
C LYS A 146 -12.64 -0.43 15.04
N ARG A 147 -11.80 -0.44 14.00
CA ARG A 147 -12.08 0.17 12.70
C ARG A 147 -13.09 -0.62 11.90
N ASP A 148 -12.93 -1.94 11.84
CA ASP A 148 -13.61 -2.82 10.89
C ASP A 148 -14.75 -3.65 11.54
N GLY A 149 -14.87 -3.64 12.88
CA GLY A 149 -15.91 -4.36 13.60
C GLY A 149 -15.75 -5.88 13.55
N VAL A 150 -14.52 -6.38 13.39
CA VAL A 150 -14.19 -7.81 13.30
C VAL A 150 -13.51 -8.31 14.57
N ASP A 151 -13.47 -9.63 14.76
CA ASP A 151 -12.79 -10.26 15.90
C ASP A 151 -11.26 -10.32 15.71
N ALA A 152 -10.54 -10.59 16.79
CA ALA A 152 -9.08 -10.66 16.80
C ALA A 152 -8.52 -11.80 15.92
N GLU A 153 -9.24 -12.92 15.82
CA GLU A 153 -8.82 -14.07 15.01
C GLU A 153 -8.86 -13.73 13.51
N THR A 154 -9.91 -13.04 13.08
CA THR A 154 -10.02 -12.54 11.71
C THR A 154 -8.88 -11.57 11.39
N VAL A 155 -8.53 -10.66 12.30
CA VAL A 155 -7.41 -9.73 12.10
C VAL A 155 -6.08 -10.49 12.00
N LYS A 156 -5.83 -11.46 12.87
CA LYS A 156 -4.61 -12.28 12.83
C LYS A 156 -4.46 -13.02 11.50
N ARG A 157 -5.54 -13.61 10.99
CA ARG A 157 -5.54 -14.24 9.66
C ARG A 157 -5.17 -13.25 8.55
N TRP A 158 -5.68 -12.02 8.59
CA TRP A 158 -5.28 -10.99 7.63
C TRP A 158 -3.81 -10.57 7.76
N MET A 159 -3.26 -10.58 8.99
CA MET A 159 -1.83 -10.32 9.20
C MET A 159 -0.95 -11.44 8.63
N GLU A 160 -1.38 -12.69 8.74
CA GLU A 160 -0.68 -13.87 8.20
C GLU A 160 -0.63 -13.89 6.66
N MET A 161 -1.56 -13.20 5.99
CA MET A 161 -1.56 -13.04 4.53
C MET A 161 -0.52 -12.03 4.02
N GLN A 162 0.12 -11.26 4.91
CA GLN A 162 1.16 -10.29 4.58
C GLN A 162 2.53 -10.84 4.94
N MET A 163 3.58 -10.32 4.27
CA MET A 163 4.96 -10.60 4.67
C MET A 163 5.15 -10.35 6.17
N PRO A 164 5.84 -11.24 6.91
CA PRO A 164 6.13 -11.06 8.32
C PRO A 164 6.82 -9.71 8.61
N GLU A 165 6.46 -9.09 9.71
CA GLU A 165 7.00 -7.78 10.13
C GLU A 165 8.54 -7.78 10.20
N GLU A 166 9.14 -8.87 10.72
CA GLU A 166 10.59 -9.02 10.82
C GLU A 166 11.29 -9.04 9.46
N GLU A 167 10.65 -9.63 8.45
CA GLU A 167 11.18 -9.62 7.08
C GLU A 167 11.09 -8.22 6.46
N LYS A 168 9.99 -7.50 6.71
CA LYS A 168 9.86 -6.10 6.28
C LYS A 168 10.90 -5.21 6.96
N ARG A 169 11.20 -5.43 8.25
CA ARG A 169 12.25 -4.70 9.00
C ARG A 169 13.62 -4.84 8.40
N LYS A 170 13.98 -6.05 7.96
CA LYS A 170 15.29 -6.32 7.33
C LYS A 170 15.47 -5.62 5.98
N ARG A 171 14.36 -5.35 5.29
CA ARG A 171 14.37 -4.78 3.94
C ARG A 171 14.12 -3.28 3.91
N ALA A 172 13.62 -2.70 4.99
CA ALA A 172 13.35 -1.27 5.10
C ALA A 172 14.61 -0.49 5.45
N ASP A 173 14.78 0.71 4.87
CA ASP A 173 15.86 1.63 5.20
C ASP A 173 15.62 2.34 6.53
N PHE A 174 14.35 2.64 6.84
CA PHE A 174 13.94 3.37 8.02
C PHE A 174 12.74 2.71 8.68
N ILE A 175 12.62 2.88 10.01
CA ILE A 175 11.50 2.39 10.78
C ILE A 175 10.91 3.55 11.58
N ILE A 176 9.58 3.74 11.44
CA ILE A 176 8.79 4.65 12.26
C ILE A 176 7.92 3.82 13.21
N LEU A 177 8.11 4.00 14.51
CA LEU A 177 7.32 3.34 15.54
C LEU A 177 6.05 4.15 15.83
N ASN A 178 4.89 3.57 15.53
CA ASN A 178 3.59 4.19 15.72
C ASN A 178 2.75 3.42 16.77
N ASP A 179 3.32 3.20 17.93
CA ASP A 179 2.68 2.54 19.08
C ASP A 179 2.28 3.50 20.22
N GLY A 180 2.54 4.79 20.04
CA GLY A 180 2.26 5.84 21.02
C GLY A 180 3.37 6.05 22.07
N THR A 181 4.46 5.32 22.01
CA THR A 181 5.58 5.45 22.95
C THR A 181 6.54 6.58 22.59
N GLN A 182 6.59 6.96 21.30
CA GLN A 182 7.49 7.97 20.79
C GLN A 182 6.75 9.05 20.00
N ASN A 183 7.33 10.25 19.98
CA ASN A 183 6.79 11.35 19.16
C ASN A 183 6.93 11.02 17.67
N LEU A 184 5.81 10.80 17.01
CA LEU A 184 5.75 10.37 15.62
C LEU A 184 6.24 11.46 14.66
N GLU A 185 5.90 12.71 14.89
CA GLU A 185 6.32 13.83 14.04
C GLU A 185 7.84 13.98 14.04
N ARG A 186 8.46 13.88 15.22
CA ARG A 186 9.93 13.93 15.32
C ARG A 186 10.60 12.77 14.60
N GLN A 187 10.03 11.57 14.64
CA GLN A 187 10.55 10.43 13.90
C GLN A 187 10.50 10.70 12.38
N ILE A 188 9.36 11.24 11.90
CA ILE A 188 9.18 11.58 10.48
C ILE A 188 10.23 12.63 10.06
N ASP A 189 10.38 13.70 10.85
CA ASP A 189 11.34 14.78 10.54
C ASP A 189 12.78 14.27 10.49
N ASN A 190 13.17 13.37 11.40
CA ASN A 190 14.48 12.73 11.39
C ASN A 190 14.69 11.89 10.12
N VAL A 191 13.72 11.04 9.76
CA VAL A 191 13.78 10.20 8.55
C VAL A 191 13.89 11.08 7.29
N LEU A 192 13.09 12.14 7.18
CA LEU A 192 13.14 13.03 6.02
C LEU A 192 14.49 13.75 5.93
N ASN A 193 15.05 14.21 7.04
CA ASN A 193 16.37 14.84 7.08
C ASN A 193 17.47 13.85 6.62
N GLU A 194 17.43 12.60 7.06
CA GLU A 194 18.39 11.59 6.62
C GLU A 194 18.25 11.28 5.12
N ILE A 195 17.04 11.19 4.60
CA ILE A 195 16.78 10.96 3.16
C ILE A 195 17.33 12.13 2.30
N LEU A 196 17.17 13.37 2.75
CA LEU A 196 17.63 14.55 2.01
C LEU A 196 19.15 14.71 2.02
N HIS A 197 19.86 14.08 2.93
CA HIS A 197 21.32 14.17 3.09
C HIS A 197 22.07 12.92 2.59
N ARG A 198 21.38 11.92 2.03
CA ARG A 198 21.97 10.78 1.33
C ARG A 198 22.27 11.14 -0.13
#